data_195d0d447a7356023ce5839055edb2a3
#
_entry.id   195d0d447a7356023ce5839055edb2a3
#
_cell.length_a   1.000
_cell.length_b   1.000
_cell.length_c   1.000
_cell.angle_alpha   90.00
_cell.angle_beta   90.00
_cell.angle_gamma   90.00
#
_symmetry.space_group_name_H-M   'P 1'
#
loop_
_entity.id
_entity.type
_entity.pdbx_description
1 polymer ?
#
loop_
_entity_poly.entity_id
_entity_poly.type
_entity_poly.pdbx_seq_one_letter_code
_entity_poly.pdbx_strand_id
1 'polypeptide(L)'
;LRTEPFAPGELSRDAFLGGRLAIAQPLEGYRAGVDPVFLAASVPARAGESVLDLGCGSGVAALCVAARVPGVSLVGLEVQPGYAALARDNAARNGLAMEVVTGDLAAMPAALRTRQFDHVILNPPFFDRAASTPARDSGRERALGEAVPLALWIEAAARRAAPGGHVCVIHRAERLAELLGSMAARLGSLEVLPLIPRRGRAARLVIVRGRKGGRAGLRLCDGWLVHEGARHAHDAENYTRPTASVLRNAAPLTFCR
;
A
#
# COMPACT_ATOMS: atom_id res chain seq x y z
N LEU A 1 -7.44 -12.13 14.57
CA LEU A 1 -6.44 -11.06 14.71
C LEU A 1 -5.25 -11.59 15.50
N ARG A 2 -4.03 -11.34 14.99
CA ARG A 2 -2.79 -11.70 15.68
C ARG A 2 -2.54 -10.69 16.83
N THR A 3 -2.64 -11.15 18.06
CA THR A 3 -2.41 -10.31 19.26
C THR A 3 -0.97 -10.36 19.74
N GLU A 4 -0.35 -11.54 19.66
CA GLU A 4 1.01 -11.77 20.13
C GLU A 4 2.06 -11.38 19.08
N PRO A 5 3.24 -10.89 19.49
CA PRO A 5 4.38 -10.74 18.61
C PRO A 5 4.76 -12.07 17.92
N PHE A 6 5.38 -11.97 16.77
CA PHE A 6 5.90 -13.14 16.06
C PHE A 6 7.20 -13.62 16.72
N ALA A 7 7.30 -14.93 16.96
CA ALA A 7 8.56 -15.53 17.36
C ALA A 7 9.58 -15.53 16.21
N PRO A 8 10.90 -15.52 16.47
CA PRO A 8 11.91 -15.52 15.41
C PRO A 8 11.77 -16.65 14.38
N GLY A 9 11.36 -17.85 14.82
CA GLY A 9 11.13 -19.01 13.94
C GLY A 9 9.87 -18.93 13.09
N GLU A 10 8.98 -17.95 13.33
CA GLU A 10 7.77 -17.71 12.52
C GLU A 10 8.02 -16.71 11.39
N LEU A 11 9.24 -16.18 11.26
CA LEU A 11 9.56 -15.10 10.33
C LEU A 11 10.59 -15.53 9.29
N SER A 12 10.37 -15.09 8.04
CA SER A 12 11.41 -15.01 7.01
C SER A 12 12.01 -13.59 6.96
N ARG A 13 13.11 -13.43 6.22
CA ARG A 13 13.66 -12.13 5.88
C ARG A 13 13.71 -11.98 4.37
N ASP A 14 12.99 -10.99 3.86
CA ASP A 14 12.86 -10.74 2.44
C ASP A 14 13.55 -9.42 2.07
N ALA A 15 14.27 -9.44 0.96
CA ALA A 15 14.94 -8.25 0.43
C ALA A 15 13.96 -7.44 -0.44
N PHE A 16 13.81 -6.16 -0.13
CA PHE A 16 13.06 -5.21 -0.94
C PHE A 16 13.98 -4.14 -1.53
N LEU A 17 13.57 -3.55 -2.64
CA LEU A 17 14.30 -2.47 -3.34
C LEU A 17 15.76 -2.85 -3.63
N GLY A 18 15.97 -4.07 -4.13
CA GLY A 18 17.31 -4.56 -4.46
C GLY A 18 18.21 -4.76 -3.25
N GLY A 19 17.63 -5.07 -2.09
CA GLY A 19 18.36 -5.28 -0.83
C GLY A 19 18.58 -4.03 0.01
N ARG A 20 18.02 -2.89 -0.38
CA ARG A 20 18.06 -1.65 0.43
C ARG A 20 17.27 -1.77 1.73
N LEU A 21 16.26 -2.64 1.74
CA LEU A 21 15.48 -2.98 2.92
C LEU A 21 15.48 -4.48 3.13
N ALA A 22 15.69 -4.90 4.39
CA ALA A 22 15.54 -6.26 4.85
C ALA A 22 14.30 -6.34 5.75
N ILE A 23 13.23 -6.92 5.25
CA ILE A 23 11.92 -6.93 5.90
C ILE A 23 11.64 -8.32 6.46
N ALA A 24 11.41 -8.41 7.76
CA ALA A 24 10.89 -9.61 8.38
C ALA A 24 9.40 -9.75 8.06
N GLN A 25 8.99 -10.92 7.60
CA GLN A 25 7.60 -11.23 7.27
C GLN A 25 7.19 -12.60 7.85
N PRO A 26 5.91 -12.77 8.23
CA PRO A 26 5.45 -14.07 8.72
C PRO A 26 5.63 -15.16 7.66
N LEU A 27 6.00 -16.36 8.09
CA LEU A 27 6.00 -17.54 7.22
C LEU A 27 4.56 -17.95 6.87
N GLU A 28 3.65 -17.76 7.82
CA GLU A 28 2.20 -18.00 7.65
C GLU A 28 1.41 -16.70 7.87
N GLY A 29 0.35 -16.48 7.09
CA GLY A 29 -0.48 -15.30 7.14
C GLY A 29 -0.24 -14.32 6.00
N TYR A 30 -0.51 -13.02 6.23
CA TYR A 30 -0.31 -12.00 5.22
C TYR A 30 1.17 -11.70 5.01
N ARG A 31 1.58 -11.73 3.77
CA ARG A 31 2.92 -11.36 3.30
C ARG A 31 2.81 -10.34 2.18
N ALA A 32 3.58 -9.28 2.30
CA ALA A 32 3.69 -8.27 1.26
C ALA A 32 4.49 -8.80 0.07
N GLY A 33 3.95 -8.62 -1.12
CA GLY A 33 4.63 -8.86 -2.39
C GLY A 33 5.14 -7.55 -3.01
N VAL A 34 4.88 -7.37 -4.31
CA VAL A 34 5.30 -6.17 -5.07
C VAL A 34 4.33 -5.00 -4.93
N ASP A 35 3.08 -5.25 -4.51
CA ASP A 35 2.02 -4.25 -4.44
C ASP A 35 2.38 -3.05 -3.56
N PRO A 36 2.88 -3.24 -2.31
CA PRO A 36 3.29 -2.12 -1.46
C PRO A 36 4.49 -1.34 -2.03
N VAL A 37 5.35 -1.98 -2.84
CA VAL A 37 6.45 -1.27 -3.52
C VAL A 37 5.91 -0.35 -4.62
N PHE A 38 4.95 -0.83 -5.42
CA PHE A 38 4.27 0.01 -6.41
C PHE A 38 3.50 1.15 -5.75
N LEU A 39 2.79 0.88 -4.65
CA LEU A 39 2.11 1.91 -3.87
C LEU A 39 3.12 2.96 -3.40
N ALA A 40 4.20 2.56 -2.75
CA ALA A 40 5.25 3.47 -2.29
C ALA A 40 5.85 4.31 -3.41
N ALA A 41 6.12 3.70 -4.58
CA ALA A 41 6.67 4.38 -5.74
C ALA A 41 5.71 5.42 -6.36
N SER A 42 4.40 5.28 -6.12
CA SER A 42 3.35 6.18 -6.61
C SER A 42 3.17 7.46 -5.79
N VAL A 43 3.70 7.48 -4.57
CA VAL A 43 3.53 8.61 -3.64
C VAL A 43 4.42 9.77 -4.07
N PRO A 44 3.90 10.97 -4.31
CA PRO A 44 4.69 12.12 -4.74
C PRO A 44 5.37 12.83 -3.55
N ALA A 45 5.82 12.07 -2.55
CA ALA A 45 6.43 12.58 -1.33
C ALA A 45 7.76 13.26 -1.57
N ARG A 46 8.06 14.25 -0.75
CA ARG A 46 9.31 15.01 -0.69
C ARG A 46 9.90 14.96 0.71
N ALA A 47 11.19 15.23 0.85
CA ALA A 47 11.82 15.35 2.15
C ALA A 47 11.12 16.41 3.02
N GLY A 48 10.93 16.09 4.30
CA GLY A 48 10.21 16.93 5.27
C GLY A 48 8.69 16.69 5.31
N GLU A 49 8.10 15.99 4.32
CA GLU A 49 6.67 15.68 4.32
C GLU A 49 6.34 14.46 5.17
N SER A 50 5.08 14.35 5.55
CA SER A 50 4.54 13.29 6.42
C SER A 50 3.73 12.27 5.63
N VAL A 51 3.87 10.99 5.98
CA VAL A 51 3.17 9.86 5.34
C VAL A 51 2.46 9.04 6.42
N LEU A 52 1.16 8.83 6.25
CA LEU A 52 0.38 7.89 7.04
C LEU A 52 0.09 6.63 6.20
N ASP A 53 0.45 5.47 6.71
CA ASP A 53 0.12 4.16 6.13
C ASP A 53 -1.03 3.54 6.93
N LEU A 54 -2.23 3.48 6.32
CA LEU A 54 -3.42 2.89 6.94
C LEU A 54 -3.45 1.38 6.70
N GLY A 55 -3.42 0.59 7.78
CA GLY A 55 -3.27 -0.86 7.70
C GLY A 55 -1.86 -1.24 7.27
N CYS A 56 -0.86 -0.68 7.94
CA CYS A 56 0.53 -0.79 7.51
C CYS A 56 1.11 -2.21 7.54
N GLY A 57 0.43 -3.17 8.18
CA GLY A 57 0.93 -4.53 8.30
C GLY A 57 2.33 -4.58 8.90
N SER A 58 3.28 -5.21 8.21
CA SER A 58 4.71 -5.25 8.58
C SER A 58 5.50 -3.97 8.20
N GLY A 59 4.83 -2.92 7.73
CA GLY A 59 5.42 -1.60 7.45
C GLY A 59 6.02 -1.44 6.05
N VAL A 60 5.87 -2.42 5.14
CA VAL A 60 6.60 -2.46 3.86
C VAL A 60 6.38 -1.21 3.02
N ALA A 61 5.12 -0.76 2.83
CA ALA A 61 4.84 0.39 1.97
C ALA A 61 5.48 1.67 2.52
N ALA A 62 5.27 1.97 3.80
CA ALA A 62 5.85 3.14 4.45
C ALA A 62 7.39 3.13 4.41
N LEU A 63 8.02 1.98 4.72
CA LEU A 63 9.48 1.85 4.69
C LEU A 63 10.04 2.00 3.27
N CYS A 64 9.34 1.50 2.25
CA CYS A 64 9.71 1.72 0.85
C CYS A 64 9.61 3.21 0.46
N VAL A 65 8.65 3.97 1.00
CA VAL A 65 8.59 5.44 0.79
C VAL A 65 9.82 6.10 1.38
N ALA A 66 10.20 5.78 2.64
CA ALA A 66 11.37 6.38 3.29
C ALA A 66 12.69 6.01 2.62
N ALA A 67 12.83 4.76 2.15
CA ALA A 67 14.02 4.34 1.40
C ALA A 67 14.17 5.08 0.06
N ARG A 68 13.05 5.49 -0.56
CA ARG A 68 13.01 6.29 -1.79
C ARG A 68 13.20 7.78 -1.54
N VAL A 69 12.63 8.30 -0.46
CA VAL A 69 12.63 9.73 -0.12
C VAL A 69 13.13 9.90 1.32
N PRO A 70 14.44 10.00 1.52
CA PRO A 70 14.99 10.27 2.85
C PRO A 70 14.42 11.57 3.45
N GLY A 71 14.20 11.55 4.76
CA GLY A 71 13.69 12.71 5.48
C GLY A 71 12.16 12.85 5.53
N VAL A 72 11.38 11.89 5.02
CA VAL A 72 9.94 11.83 5.29
C VAL A 72 9.66 11.33 6.71
N SER A 73 8.58 11.83 7.32
CA SER A 73 8.07 11.34 8.60
C SER A 73 7.06 10.23 8.38
N LEU A 74 7.26 9.06 8.98
CA LEU A 74 6.39 7.90 8.80
C LEU A 74 5.51 7.65 10.01
N VAL A 75 4.23 7.43 9.77
CA VAL A 75 3.27 6.92 10.75
C VAL A 75 2.51 5.75 10.15
N GLY A 76 2.35 4.66 10.91
CA GLY A 76 1.52 3.52 10.54
C GLY A 76 0.35 3.35 11.50
N LEU A 77 -0.80 2.93 10.99
CA LEU A 77 -1.92 2.43 11.77
C LEU A 77 -2.11 0.96 11.44
N GLU A 78 -2.12 0.10 12.45
CA GLU A 78 -2.33 -1.34 12.28
C GLU A 78 -3.23 -1.88 13.39
N VAL A 79 -4.25 -2.66 13.02
CA VAL A 79 -5.23 -3.19 13.98
C VAL A 79 -4.70 -4.40 14.74
N GLN A 80 -3.76 -5.15 14.16
CA GLN A 80 -3.19 -6.35 14.76
C GLN A 80 -1.91 -6.03 15.54
N PRO A 81 -1.90 -6.18 16.88
CA PRO A 81 -0.72 -5.86 17.70
C PRO A 81 0.56 -6.56 17.24
N GLY A 82 0.47 -7.85 16.83
CA GLY A 82 1.63 -8.60 16.35
C GLY A 82 2.25 -8.00 15.07
N TYR A 83 1.45 -7.57 14.10
CA TYR A 83 1.93 -6.87 12.91
C TYR A 83 2.44 -5.47 13.22
N ALA A 84 1.78 -4.74 14.13
CA ALA A 84 2.25 -3.43 14.57
C ALA A 84 3.63 -3.50 15.24
N ALA A 85 3.87 -4.52 16.07
CA ALA A 85 5.19 -4.79 16.65
C ALA A 85 6.21 -5.10 15.55
N LEU A 86 5.85 -5.97 14.58
CA LEU A 86 6.72 -6.32 13.47
C LEU A 86 7.09 -5.12 12.59
N ALA A 87 6.16 -4.17 12.37
CA ALA A 87 6.45 -2.95 11.63
C ALA A 87 7.49 -2.06 12.35
N ARG A 88 7.38 -1.94 13.69
CA ARG A 88 8.38 -1.21 14.50
C ARG A 88 9.76 -1.87 14.41
N ASP A 89 9.80 -3.21 14.53
CA ASP A 89 11.04 -3.98 14.43
C ASP A 89 11.67 -3.84 13.04
N ASN A 90 10.88 -3.90 11.98
CA ASN A 90 11.36 -3.70 10.61
C ASN A 90 11.91 -2.29 10.40
N ALA A 91 11.25 -1.26 10.92
CA ALA A 91 11.75 0.11 10.87
C ALA A 91 13.11 0.22 11.58
N ALA A 92 13.19 -0.24 12.83
CA ALA A 92 14.42 -0.20 13.63
C ALA A 92 15.59 -0.96 12.96
N ARG A 93 15.34 -2.17 12.42
CA ARG A 93 16.35 -2.99 11.73
C ARG A 93 16.89 -2.34 10.47
N ASN A 94 16.12 -1.50 9.81
CA ASN A 94 16.54 -0.75 8.62
C ASN A 94 17.05 0.67 8.94
N GLY A 95 17.20 1.01 10.22
CA GLY A 95 17.66 2.34 10.64
C GLY A 95 16.69 3.48 10.30
N LEU A 96 15.39 3.15 10.14
CA LEU A 96 14.34 4.09 9.79
C LEU A 96 13.46 4.40 11.01
N ALA A 97 13.08 5.65 11.18
CA ALA A 97 12.10 6.05 12.21
C ALA A 97 10.68 5.90 11.65
N MET A 98 9.85 5.15 12.36
CA MET A 98 8.43 4.99 12.05
C MET A 98 7.63 4.89 13.35
N GLU A 99 6.70 5.81 13.54
CA GLU A 99 5.69 5.71 14.61
C GLU A 99 4.63 4.70 14.17
N VAL A 100 4.32 3.69 14.99
CA VAL A 100 3.25 2.74 14.69
C VAL A 100 2.22 2.76 15.80
N VAL A 101 0.99 3.18 15.46
CA VAL A 101 -0.16 3.20 16.35
C VAL A 101 -0.94 1.90 16.16
N THR A 102 -1.15 1.16 17.23
CA THR A 102 -2.02 -0.03 17.20
C THR A 102 -3.46 0.42 17.42
N GLY A 103 -4.36 0.08 16.49
CA GLY A 103 -5.77 0.45 16.61
C GLY A 103 -6.58 0.21 15.34
N ASP A 104 -7.90 0.34 15.49
CA ASP A 104 -8.86 0.15 14.40
C ASP A 104 -9.13 1.47 13.67
N LEU A 105 -9.05 1.46 12.34
CA LEU A 105 -9.37 2.63 11.53
C LEU A 105 -10.85 3.03 11.63
N ALA A 106 -11.76 2.08 11.88
CA ALA A 106 -13.19 2.35 12.08
C ALA A 106 -13.45 3.09 13.40
N ALA A 107 -12.58 2.89 14.40
CA ALA A 107 -12.58 3.58 15.68
C ALA A 107 -11.27 4.36 15.87
N MET A 108 -10.97 5.25 14.91
CA MET A 108 -9.68 5.96 14.81
C MET A 108 -9.09 6.36 16.16
N PRO A 109 -7.89 5.87 16.52
CA PRO A 109 -7.26 6.17 17.80
C PRO A 109 -7.09 7.68 18.05
N ALA A 110 -7.18 8.10 19.31
CA ALA A 110 -7.06 9.49 19.70
C ALA A 110 -5.74 10.12 19.21
N ALA A 111 -4.64 9.35 19.23
CA ALA A 111 -3.34 9.77 18.76
C ALA A 111 -3.31 10.19 17.27
N LEU A 112 -4.25 9.70 16.45
CA LEU A 112 -4.34 10.02 15.02
C LEU A 112 -5.57 10.86 14.66
N ARG A 113 -6.56 10.95 15.55
CA ARG A 113 -7.88 11.53 15.22
C ARG A 113 -7.82 12.98 14.76
N THR A 114 -6.89 13.76 15.26
CA THR A 114 -6.73 15.18 14.93
C THR A 114 -5.55 15.46 14.00
N ARG A 115 -4.69 14.47 13.74
CA ARG A 115 -3.51 14.65 12.89
C ARG A 115 -3.89 14.61 11.42
N GLN A 116 -3.18 15.37 10.62
CA GLN A 116 -3.26 15.37 9.16
C GLN A 116 -1.87 15.15 8.57
N PHE A 117 -1.83 14.58 7.38
CA PHE A 117 -0.62 14.13 6.71
C PHE A 117 -0.59 14.62 5.27
N ASP A 118 0.59 14.92 4.76
CA ASP A 118 0.78 15.31 3.36
C ASP A 118 0.41 14.18 2.41
N HIS A 119 0.67 12.94 2.85
CA HIS A 119 0.31 11.74 2.09
C HIS A 119 -0.35 10.71 2.99
N VAL A 120 -1.43 10.11 2.51
CA VAL A 120 -2.04 8.93 3.12
C VAL A 120 -2.02 7.80 2.10
N ILE A 121 -1.44 6.67 2.47
CA ILE A 121 -1.31 5.50 1.62
C ILE A 121 -2.09 4.34 2.20
N LEU A 122 -2.63 3.49 1.35
CA LEU A 122 -3.36 2.30 1.78
C LEU A 122 -3.33 1.20 0.73
N ASN A 123 -3.15 -0.01 1.23
CA ASN A 123 -3.27 -1.27 0.49
C ASN A 123 -4.31 -2.15 1.20
N PRO A 124 -5.61 -1.82 1.10
CA PRO A 124 -6.65 -2.52 1.84
C PRO A 124 -6.75 -3.99 1.44
N PRO A 125 -7.30 -4.87 2.29
CA PRO A 125 -7.59 -6.25 1.92
C PRO A 125 -8.44 -6.33 0.65
N PHE A 126 -8.09 -7.27 -0.26
CA PHE A 126 -8.69 -7.32 -1.60
C PHE A 126 -10.02 -8.06 -1.68
N PHE A 127 -10.39 -8.85 -0.66
CA PHE A 127 -11.54 -9.73 -0.71
C PHE A 127 -12.70 -9.23 0.14
N ASP A 128 -13.87 -9.11 -0.48
CA ASP A 128 -15.14 -8.94 0.23
C ASP A 128 -15.58 -10.31 0.79
N ARG A 129 -15.73 -10.41 2.11
CA ARG A 129 -16.20 -11.63 2.79
C ARG A 129 -17.62 -12.00 2.40
N ALA A 130 -18.44 -11.04 2.03
CA ALA A 130 -19.82 -11.29 1.65
C ALA A 130 -19.94 -11.95 0.26
N ALA A 131 -18.90 -11.82 -0.59
CA ALA A 131 -18.88 -12.32 -1.96
C ALA A 131 -18.02 -13.57 -2.19
N SER A 132 -17.28 -14.06 -1.16
CA SER A 132 -16.36 -15.19 -1.31
C SER A 132 -16.83 -16.45 -0.59
N THR A 133 -16.67 -17.60 -1.25
CA THR A 133 -16.82 -18.92 -0.63
C THR A 133 -15.73 -19.08 0.45
N PRO A 134 -16.05 -19.59 1.65
CA PRO A 134 -15.07 -19.77 2.72
C PRO A 134 -13.85 -20.57 2.27
N ALA A 135 -12.64 -20.00 2.42
CA ALA A 135 -11.42 -20.72 2.16
C ALA A 135 -11.16 -21.78 3.23
N ARG A 136 -10.58 -22.91 2.86
CA ARG A 136 -10.26 -24.01 3.80
C ARG A 136 -9.25 -23.64 4.89
N ASP A 137 -8.56 -22.49 4.75
CA ASP A 137 -7.58 -21.97 5.70
C ASP A 137 -8.12 -20.70 6.37
N SER A 138 -8.58 -20.84 7.61
CA SER A 138 -9.16 -19.75 8.41
C SER A 138 -8.18 -18.60 8.75
N GLY A 139 -6.87 -18.84 8.68
CA GLY A 139 -5.83 -17.82 8.91
C GLY A 139 -5.66 -16.90 7.70
N ARG A 140 -5.62 -17.49 6.51
CA ARG A 140 -5.51 -16.78 5.23
C ARG A 140 -6.79 -16.00 4.91
N GLU A 141 -7.95 -16.58 5.24
CA GLU A 141 -9.25 -15.95 5.07
C GLU A 141 -9.42 -14.71 5.97
N ARG A 142 -8.94 -14.76 7.22
CA ARG A 142 -8.95 -13.63 8.14
C ARG A 142 -7.97 -12.52 7.78
N ALA A 143 -6.87 -12.86 7.13
CA ALA A 143 -5.88 -11.88 6.66
C ALA A 143 -6.27 -11.22 5.33
N LEU A 144 -7.10 -11.88 4.50
CA LEU A 144 -7.44 -11.46 3.15
C LEU A 144 -8.88 -10.92 3.02
N GLY A 145 -9.76 -11.21 4.01
CA GLY A 145 -11.15 -10.76 3.99
C GLY A 145 -11.30 -9.32 4.50
N GLU A 146 -12.06 -8.51 3.77
CA GLU A 146 -12.41 -7.16 4.18
C GLU A 146 -13.39 -7.20 5.38
N ALA A 147 -12.89 -6.91 6.58
CA ALA A 147 -13.75 -6.74 7.76
C ALA A 147 -14.36 -5.33 7.83
N VAL A 148 -13.72 -4.36 7.14
CA VAL A 148 -14.11 -2.95 7.08
C VAL A 148 -14.37 -2.58 5.63
N PRO A 149 -15.56 -2.05 5.27
CA PRO A 149 -15.88 -1.65 3.89
C PRO A 149 -14.87 -0.67 3.30
N LEU A 150 -14.54 -0.81 2.01
CA LEU A 150 -13.58 0.06 1.31
C LEU A 150 -13.92 1.55 1.46
N ALA A 151 -15.20 1.89 1.47
CA ALA A 151 -15.67 3.27 1.68
C ALA A 151 -15.19 3.88 3.01
N LEU A 152 -15.10 3.08 4.09
CA LEU A 152 -14.60 3.55 5.38
C LEU A 152 -13.08 3.75 5.37
N TRP A 153 -12.33 2.91 4.65
CA TRP A 153 -10.89 3.11 4.41
C TRP A 153 -10.65 4.45 3.72
N ILE A 154 -11.39 4.72 2.65
CA ILE A 154 -11.26 5.97 1.89
C ILE A 154 -11.71 7.17 2.72
N GLU A 155 -12.77 7.03 3.51
CA GLU A 155 -13.20 8.09 4.42
C GLU A 155 -12.13 8.43 5.46
N ALA A 156 -11.57 7.41 6.12
CA ALA A 156 -10.50 7.60 7.08
C ALA A 156 -9.27 8.28 6.43
N ALA A 157 -8.87 7.81 5.24
CA ALA A 157 -7.77 8.39 4.48
C ALA A 157 -8.00 9.85 4.12
N ALA A 158 -9.17 10.18 3.57
CA ALA A 158 -9.51 11.54 3.17
C ALA A 158 -9.60 12.51 4.37
N ARG A 159 -10.05 12.02 5.54
CA ARG A 159 -10.05 12.81 6.77
C ARG A 159 -8.65 13.08 7.30
N ARG A 160 -7.71 12.15 7.10
CA ARG A 160 -6.31 12.27 7.58
C ARG A 160 -5.42 12.99 6.57
N ALA A 161 -5.81 13.14 5.31
CA ALA A 161 -5.07 13.96 4.36
C ALA A 161 -5.17 15.45 4.73
N ALA A 162 -4.05 16.14 4.72
CA ALA A 162 -3.97 17.61 4.88
C ALA A 162 -4.61 18.32 3.67
N PRO A 163 -5.04 19.58 3.78
CA PRO A 163 -5.43 20.36 2.62
C PRO A 163 -4.33 20.36 1.54
N GLY A 164 -4.68 19.97 0.31
CA GLY A 164 -3.71 19.79 -0.77
C GLY A 164 -2.91 18.49 -0.74
N GLY A 165 -3.01 17.72 0.33
CA GLY A 165 -2.36 16.41 0.47
C GLY A 165 -2.96 15.34 -0.44
N HIS A 166 -2.25 14.22 -0.60
CA HIS A 166 -2.61 13.14 -1.50
C HIS A 166 -3.05 11.88 -0.74
N VAL A 167 -4.02 11.19 -1.31
CA VAL A 167 -4.39 9.82 -0.92
C VAL A 167 -4.03 8.90 -2.08
N CYS A 168 -3.17 7.89 -1.83
CA CYS A 168 -2.76 6.89 -2.82
C CYS A 168 -3.25 5.51 -2.38
N VAL A 169 -3.97 4.83 -3.25
CA VAL A 169 -4.56 3.51 -3.00
C VAL A 169 -4.11 2.55 -4.09
N ILE A 170 -3.62 1.38 -3.71
CA ILE A 170 -3.49 0.25 -4.63
C ILE A 170 -4.61 -0.75 -4.35
N HIS A 171 -5.28 -1.22 -5.40
CA HIS A 171 -6.38 -2.18 -5.25
C HIS A 171 -6.58 -3.02 -6.51
N ARG A 172 -7.42 -4.05 -6.42
CA ARG A 172 -7.86 -4.82 -7.58
C ARG A 172 -8.64 -3.98 -8.56
N ALA A 173 -8.37 -4.17 -9.87
CA ALA A 173 -9.04 -3.43 -10.95
C ALA A 173 -10.57 -3.68 -10.97
N GLU A 174 -11.02 -4.87 -10.56
CA GLU A 174 -12.43 -5.24 -10.47
C GLU A 174 -13.24 -4.37 -9.48
N ARG A 175 -12.56 -3.76 -8.49
CA ARG A 175 -13.18 -2.86 -7.51
C ARG A 175 -12.98 -1.37 -7.84
N LEU A 176 -12.50 -1.06 -9.05
CA LEU A 176 -12.22 0.32 -9.44
C LEU A 176 -13.45 1.23 -9.36
N ALA A 177 -14.64 0.75 -9.77
CA ALA A 177 -15.86 1.54 -9.73
C ALA A 177 -16.22 1.99 -8.30
N GLU A 178 -16.15 1.07 -7.33
CA GLU A 178 -16.40 1.36 -5.92
C GLU A 178 -15.35 2.31 -5.34
N LEU A 179 -14.06 2.06 -5.67
CA LEU A 179 -12.95 2.89 -5.24
C LEU A 179 -13.11 4.33 -5.74
N LEU A 180 -13.40 4.51 -7.03
CA LEU A 180 -13.62 5.83 -7.63
C LEU A 180 -14.81 6.55 -7.01
N GLY A 181 -15.95 5.86 -6.83
CA GLY A 181 -17.12 6.43 -6.17
C GLY A 181 -16.82 6.95 -4.77
N SER A 182 -16.10 6.15 -3.97
CA SER A 182 -15.70 6.51 -2.61
C SER A 182 -14.71 7.67 -2.59
N MET A 183 -13.72 7.68 -3.50
CA MET A 183 -12.71 8.73 -3.58
C MET A 183 -13.28 10.04 -4.11
N ALA A 184 -14.10 10.01 -5.17
CA ALA A 184 -14.68 11.21 -5.79
C ALA A 184 -15.60 11.99 -4.84
N ALA A 185 -16.24 11.31 -3.90
CA ALA A 185 -17.08 11.96 -2.88
C ALA A 185 -16.27 12.84 -1.89
N ARG A 186 -14.94 12.69 -1.81
CA ARG A 186 -14.10 13.30 -0.76
C ARG A 186 -12.84 13.99 -1.26
N LEU A 187 -12.38 13.62 -2.44
CA LEU A 187 -11.13 14.04 -3.07
C LEU A 187 -11.41 14.48 -4.51
N GLY A 188 -10.55 15.29 -5.06
CA GLY A 188 -10.59 15.65 -6.47
C GLY A 188 -9.26 15.42 -7.16
N SER A 189 -9.16 15.84 -8.43
CA SER A 189 -7.97 15.62 -9.27
C SER A 189 -7.55 14.15 -9.23
N LEU A 190 -8.51 13.23 -9.42
CA LEU A 190 -8.25 11.80 -9.39
C LEU A 190 -7.41 11.38 -10.60
N GLU A 191 -6.44 10.52 -10.35
CA GLU A 191 -5.63 9.89 -11.39
C GLU A 191 -5.68 8.38 -11.19
N VAL A 192 -5.94 7.65 -12.27
CA VAL A 192 -6.01 6.18 -12.28
C VAL A 192 -4.89 5.64 -13.14
N LEU A 193 -4.02 4.82 -12.55
CA LEU A 193 -2.95 4.13 -13.24
C LEU A 193 -3.20 2.62 -13.22
N PRO A 194 -3.61 2.02 -14.33
CA PRO A 194 -3.72 0.57 -14.46
C PRO A 194 -2.34 -0.10 -14.45
N LEU A 195 -2.18 -1.17 -13.65
CA LEU A 195 -0.99 -2.03 -13.69
C LEU A 195 -1.27 -3.23 -14.59
N ILE A 196 -0.73 -3.19 -15.80
CA ILE A 196 -0.94 -4.20 -16.84
C ILE A 196 0.12 -5.29 -16.69
N PRO A 197 -0.25 -6.54 -16.38
CA PRO A 197 0.73 -7.59 -16.14
C PRO A 197 1.59 -7.87 -17.37
N ARG A 198 0.99 -7.88 -18.58
CA ARG A 198 1.66 -8.09 -19.87
C ARG A 198 0.88 -7.41 -20.99
N ARG A 199 1.55 -7.09 -22.08
CA ARG A 199 0.92 -6.52 -23.29
C ARG A 199 -0.25 -7.41 -23.75
N GLY A 200 -1.41 -6.81 -24.04
CA GLY A 200 -2.62 -7.49 -24.45
C GLY A 200 -3.38 -8.20 -23.32
N ARG A 201 -2.99 -8.01 -22.07
CA ARG A 201 -3.73 -8.50 -20.89
C ARG A 201 -4.43 -7.35 -20.18
N ALA A 202 -5.59 -7.63 -19.61
CA ALA A 202 -6.28 -6.68 -18.75
C ALA A 202 -5.47 -6.38 -17.50
N ALA A 203 -5.54 -5.15 -17.00
CA ALA A 203 -5.00 -4.78 -15.72
C ALA A 203 -5.68 -5.57 -14.59
N ARG A 204 -4.91 -6.08 -13.64
CA ARG A 204 -5.43 -6.77 -12.45
C ARG A 204 -5.42 -5.87 -11.22
N LEU A 205 -4.50 -4.93 -11.19
CA LEU A 205 -4.35 -3.94 -10.14
C LEU A 205 -4.45 -2.55 -10.75
N VAL A 206 -4.88 -1.62 -9.94
CA VAL A 206 -4.87 -0.19 -10.24
C VAL A 206 -4.27 0.56 -9.06
N ILE A 207 -3.60 1.66 -9.35
CA ILE A 207 -3.28 2.66 -8.35
C ILE A 207 -4.15 3.87 -8.63
N VAL A 208 -4.89 4.33 -7.62
CA VAL A 208 -5.68 5.55 -7.70
C VAL A 208 -5.10 6.57 -6.75
N ARG A 209 -4.82 7.77 -7.26
CA ARG A 209 -4.36 8.90 -6.49
C ARG A 209 -5.38 10.01 -6.55
N GLY A 210 -5.72 10.59 -5.41
CA GLY A 210 -6.60 11.75 -5.30
C GLY A 210 -5.99 12.84 -4.43
N ARG A 211 -6.39 14.09 -4.64
CA ARG A 211 -5.90 15.24 -3.89
C ARG A 211 -7.01 15.85 -3.02
N LYS A 212 -6.72 16.13 -1.76
CA LYS A 212 -7.66 16.85 -0.87
C LYS A 212 -7.87 18.28 -1.36
N GLY A 213 -9.13 18.62 -1.70
CA GLY A 213 -9.46 19.91 -2.29
C GLY A 213 -9.02 20.09 -3.75
N GLY A 214 -8.63 18.99 -4.43
CA GLY A 214 -8.33 19.00 -5.88
C GLY A 214 -9.57 19.38 -6.70
N ARG A 215 -9.35 20.07 -7.85
CA ARG A 215 -10.43 20.56 -8.71
C ARG A 215 -10.31 20.13 -10.17
N ALA A 216 -9.18 19.54 -10.57
CA ALA A 216 -9.01 19.01 -11.92
C ALA A 216 -9.90 17.78 -12.14
N GLY A 217 -10.33 17.56 -13.38
CA GLY A 217 -11.06 16.36 -13.77
C GLY A 217 -10.26 15.08 -13.55
N LEU A 218 -10.97 13.96 -13.55
CA LEU A 218 -10.34 12.64 -13.48
C LEU A 218 -9.45 12.41 -14.72
N ARG A 219 -8.27 11.84 -14.49
CA ARG A 219 -7.35 11.39 -15.54
C ARG A 219 -7.19 9.87 -15.48
N LEU A 220 -7.50 9.20 -16.57
CA LEU A 220 -7.15 7.80 -16.77
C LEU A 220 -5.79 7.77 -17.50
N CYS A 221 -4.76 7.32 -16.81
CA CYS A 221 -3.40 7.30 -17.33
C CYS A 221 -3.19 6.07 -18.24
N ASP A 222 -2.18 6.15 -19.09
CA ASP A 222 -1.68 4.97 -19.82
C ASP A 222 -1.29 3.88 -18.82
N GLY A 223 -1.56 2.62 -19.18
CA GLY A 223 -1.28 1.51 -18.28
C GLY A 223 0.23 1.29 -18.09
N TRP A 224 0.63 1.01 -16.86
CA TRP A 224 1.99 0.61 -16.54
C TRP A 224 2.22 -0.86 -16.85
N LEU A 225 3.06 -1.15 -17.82
CA LEU A 225 3.41 -2.52 -18.20
C LEU A 225 4.41 -3.11 -17.21
N VAL A 226 4.00 -4.19 -16.53
CA VAL A 226 4.81 -4.81 -15.47
C VAL A 226 5.88 -5.75 -16.03
N HIS A 227 5.49 -6.66 -16.93
CA HIS A 227 6.39 -7.66 -17.50
C HIS A 227 6.53 -7.53 -19.01
N GLU A 228 7.70 -7.89 -19.52
CA GLU A 228 7.95 -8.03 -20.94
C GLU A 228 7.44 -9.39 -21.47
N GLY A 229 7.27 -9.45 -22.82
CA GLY A 229 6.85 -10.65 -23.51
C GLY A 229 5.40 -11.09 -23.23
N ALA A 230 4.90 -12.05 -24.02
CA ALA A 230 3.53 -12.55 -23.90
C ALA A 230 3.36 -13.63 -22.82
N ARG A 231 4.43 -14.33 -22.44
CA ARG A 231 4.47 -15.43 -21.47
C ARG A 231 5.75 -15.37 -20.63
N HIS A 232 5.77 -16.06 -19.49
CA HIS A 232 7.02 -16.39 -18.79
C HIS A 232 7.80 -17.38 -19.66
N ALA A 233 8.98 -16.99 -20.10
CA ALA A 233 9.84 -17.85 -20.91
C ALA A 233 10.69 -18.79 -20.03
N HIS A 234 11.01 -18.37 -18.79
CA HIS A 234 11.81 -19.11 -17.80
C HIS A 234 11.40 -18.65 -16.41
N ASP A 235 11.88 -19.29 -15.35
CA ASP A 235 11.73 -18.88 -13.92
C ASP A 235 12.45 -17.55 -13.58
N ALA A 236 12.67 -16.71 -14.57
CA ALA A 236 13.31 -15.41 -14.39
C ALA A 236 12.25 -14.28 -14.28
N GLU A 237 12.56 -13.28 -13.48
CA GLU A 237 11.76 -12.06 -13.36
C GLU A 237 11.84 -11.26 -14.67
N ASN A 238 10.86 -11.44 -15.57
CA ASN A 238 10.78 -10.71 -16.84
C ASN A 238 10.11 -9.33 -16.65
N TYR A 239 10.56 -8.54 -15.68
CA TYR A 239 10.07 -7.18 -15.51
C TYR A 239 10.53 -6.27 -16.65
N THR A 240 9.66 -5.33 -17.06
CA THR A 240 10.09 -4.23 -17.93
C THR A 240 11.18 -3.42 -17.23
N ARG A 241 12.05 -2.77 -17.99
CA ARG A 241 13.11 -1.93 -17.43
C ARG A 241 12.58 -0.87 -16.45
N PRO A 242 11.47 -0.14 -16.73
CA PRO A 242 10.88 0.77 -15.75
C PRO A 242 10.41 0.06 -14.49
N THR A 243 9.76 -1.10 -14.60
CA THR A 243 9.32 -1.89 -13.44
C THR A 243 10.50 -2.38 -12.59
N ALA A 244 11.53 -2.92 -13.23
CA ALA A 244 12.75 -3.32 -12.53
C ALA A 244 13.40 -2.15 -11.78
N SER A 245 13.38 -0.95 -12.35
CA SER A 245 13.89 0.25 -11.69
C SER A 245 13.07 0.64 -10.45
N VAL A 246 11.74 0.53 -10.52
CA VAL A 246 10.85 0.73 -9.36
C VAL A 246 11.13 -0.30 -8.27
N LEU A 247 11.16 -1.59 -8.63
CA LEU A 247 11.24 -2.68 -7.67
C LEU A 247 12.64 -2.86 -7.05
N ARG A 248 13.71 -2.49 -7.77
CA ARG A 248 15.10 -2.71 -7.33
C ARG A 248 15.84 -1.43 -6.95
N ASN A 249 15.54 -0.32 -7.61
CA ASN A 249 16.29 0.93 -7.46
C ASN A 249 15.51 2.03 -6.73
N ALA A 250 14.31 1.73 -6.20
CA ALA A 250 13.43 2.69 -5.55
C ALA A 250 13.07 3.88 -6.47
N ALA A 251 13.00 3.68 -7.78
CA ALA A 251 12.60 4.72 -8.71
C ALA A 251 11.13 5.12 -8.48
N PRO A 252 10.75 6.39 -8.70
CA PRO A 252 9.35 6.79 -8.65
C PRO A 252 8.57 6.15 -9.81
N LEU A 253 7.31 5.89 -9.55
CA LEU A 253 6.35 5.47 -10.55
C LEU A 253 5.66 6.73 -11.11
N THR A 254 5.81 6.97 -12.41
CA THR A 254 5.22 8.14 -13.07
C THR A 254 3.77 7.84 -13.43
N PHE A 255 2.86 8.67 -12.93
CA PHE A 255 1.46 8.71 -13.40
C PHE A 255 1.37 9.29 -14.80
N CYS A 256 0.22 9.79 -15.19
CA CYS A 256 0.00 10.37 -16.52
C CYS A 256 1.14 11.32 -16.92
N ARG A 257 1.73 11.09 -18.06
CA ARG A 257 2.70 11.96 -18.74
C ARG A 257 1.96 13.08 -19.47
#